data_9ebc87fb362f3348a0f478a1097e6e4f
#
_entry.id   9ebc87fb362f3348a0f478a1097e6e4f
#
_cell.length_a   1.000
_cell.length_b   1.000
_cell.length_c   1.000
_cell.angle_alpha   90.00
_cell.angle_beta   90.00
_cell.angle_gamma   90.00
#
_symmetry.space_group_name_H-M   'P 1'
#
loop_
_entity.id
_entity.type
_entity.pdbx_description
1 polymer ?
#
loop_
_entity_poly.entity_id
_entity_poly.type
_entity_poly.pdbx_seq_one_letter_code
_entity_poly.pdbx_strand_id
1 'polypeptide(L)'
;YNSDITRTYALSKLDSEVEKLWHAEKQAQQAAFDRAAIGTSCEDVDKAARDVLISHGLGPDYDLPGLPHRTGHGIGLDIHEGPYLVKGDKTPLAAGMCFSNEPMICSYGEFGVRLEDHIYMTAEGAAWFTEPAHSVDDPFGVTV
;
A
#
# COMPACT_ATOMS: atom_id res chain seq x y z
N TYR A 1 -9.65 -7.01 -17.85
CA TYR A 1 -9.16 -6.13 -16.78
C TYR A 1 -9.18 -6.89 -15.46
N ASN A 2 -8.11 -6.71 -14.67
CA ASN A 2 -7.90 -7.41 -13.41
C ASN A 2 -8.28 -6.54 -12.22
N SER A 3 -8.51 -7.19 -11.06
CA SER A 3 -8.68 -6.57 -9.76
C SER A 3 -7.85 -7.34 -8.74
N ASP A 4 -7.23 -6.62 -7.81
CA ASP A 4 -6.38 -7.17 -6.77
C ASP A 4 -6.58 -6.38 -5.48
N ILE A 5 -7.18 -6.99 -4.47
CA ILE A 5 -7.57 -6.33 -3.23
C ILE A 5 -7.25 -7.24 -2.05
N THR A 6 -6.55 -6.70 -1.06
CA THR A 6 -6.26 -7.40 0.18
C THR A 6 -6.83 -6.66 1.38
N ARG A 7 -7.42 -7.42 2.30
CA ARG A 7 -7.84 -6.95 3.62
C ARG A 7 -7.26 -7.84 4.71
N THR A 8 -6.57 -7.25 5.66
CA THR A 8 -6.19 -7.92 6.91
C THR A 8 -7.14 -7.46 8.00
N TYR A 9 -7.82 -8.40 8.65
CA TYR A 9 -8.80 -8.12 9.70
C TYR A 9 -8.71 -9.14 10.83
N ALA A 10 -9.24 -8.77 11.99
CA ALA A 10 -9.22 -9.61 13.17
C ALA A 10 -10.52 -10.42 13.32
N LEU A 11 -10.39 -11.72 13.64
CA LEU A 11 -11.52 -12.58 14.04
C LEU A 11 -11.79 -12.57 15.55
N SER A 12 -10.88 -11.96 16.32
CA SER A 12 -10.96 -11.84 17.76
C SER A 12 -10.15 -10.61 18.19
N LYS A 13 -10.18 -10.31 19.50
CA LYS A 13 -9.36 -9.23 20.05
C LYS A 13 -7.88 -9.42 19.69
N LEU A 14 -7.30 -8.43 19.03
CA LEU A 14 -5.88 -8.40 18.69
C LEU A 14 -5.00 -8.08 19.90
N ASP A 15 -3.77 -8.56 19.83
CA ASP A 15 -2.68 -8.00 20.62
C ASP A 15 -2.42 -6.55 20.21
N SER A 16 -2.15 -5.69 21.19
CA SER A 16 -1.95 -4.25 20.95
C SER A 16 -0.78 -3.94 20.04
N GLU A 17 0.25 -4.79 19.98
CA GLU A 17 1.39 -4.60 19.09
C GLU A 17 1.00 -4.90 17.64
N VAL A 18 0.21 -5.95 17.41
CA VAL A 18 -0.31 -6.28 16.06
C VAL A 18 -1.26 -5.19 15.57
N GLU A 19 -2.11 -4.64 16.45
CA GLU A 19 -3.00 -3.53 16.12
C GLU A 19 -2.21 -2.26 15.72
N LYS A 20 -1.14 -1.93 16.44
CA LYS A 20 -0.23 -0.82 16.07
C LYS A 20 0.39 -1.02 14.69
N LEU A 21 0.80 -2.25 14.37
CA LEU A 21 1.40 -2.57 13.08
C LEU A 21 0.37 -2.50 11.94
N TRP A 22 -0.88 -2.90 12.19
CA TRP A 22 -1.97 -2.68 11.25
C TRP A 22 -2.16 -1.18 10.95
N HIS A 23 -2.12 -0.33 11.98
CA HIS A 23 -2.21 1.12 11.80
C HIS A 23 -0.99 1.71 11.07
N ALA A 24 0.21 1.20 11.33
CA ALA A 24 1.42 1.62 10.60
C ALA A 24 1.31 1.28 9.11
N GLU A 25 0.78 0.09 8.80
CA GLU A 25 0.52 -0.34 7.42
C GLU A 25 -0.52 0.57 6.73
N LYS A 26 -1.62 0.88 7.42
CA LYS A 26 -2.64 1.80 6.94
C LYS A 26 -2.07 3.19 6.63
N GLN A 27 -1.17 3.69 7.49
CA GLN A 27 -0.47 4.96 7.27
C GLN A 27 0.48 4.90 6.08
N ALA A 28 1.17 3.77 5.88
CA ALA A 28 2.04 3.57 4.74
C ALA A 28 1.26 3.57 3.42
N GLN A 29 0.13 2.86 3.36
CA GLN A 29 -0.78 2.87 2.21
C GLN A 29 -1.27 4.30 1.89
N GLN A 30 -1.69 5.05 2.92
CA GLN A 30 -2.14 6.42 2.75
C GLN A 30 -1.02 7.35 2.29
N ALA A 31 0.19 7.21 2.83
CA ALA A 31 1.35 8.02 2.44
C ALA A 31 1.73 7.80 0.96
N ALA A 32 1.66 6.57 0.48
CA ALA A 32 1.84 6.26 -0.94
C ALA A 32 0.78 6.95 -1.80
N PHE A 33 -0.49 6.88 -1.40
CA PHE A 33 -1.59 7.55 -2.08
C PHE A 33 -1.40 9.07 -2.13
N ASP A 34 -1.10 9.69 -1.00
CA ASP A 34 -0.92 11.14 -0.89
C ASP A 34 0.29 11.63 -1.71
N ARG A 35 1.31 10.78 -1.88
CA ARG A 35 2.48 11.08 -2.70
C ARG A 35 2.21 10.94 -4.20
N ALA A 36 1.22 10.16 -4.60
CA ALA A 36 0.90 9.89 -6.00
C ALA A 36 0.26 11.10 -6.69
N ALA A 37 1.10 11.98 -7.22
CA ALA A 37 0.72 13.15 -8.00
C ALA A 37 1.26 13.06 -9.43
N ILE A 38 0.65 13.75 -10.38
CA ILE A 38 1.14 13.82 -11.77
C ILE A 38 2.58 14.32 -11.81
N GLY A 39 3.45 13.57 -12.49
CA GLY A 39 4.88 13.88 -12.61
C GLY A 39 5.75 13.35 -11.45
N THR A 40 5.17 12.88 -10.35
CA THR A 40 5.93 12.18 -9.29
C THR A 40 6.50 10.87 -9.85
N SER A 41 7.75 10.54 -9.51
CA SER A 41 8.33 9.25 -9.92
C SER A 41 7.72 8.08 -9.13
N CYS A 42 7.63 6.91 -9.77
CA CYS A 42 7.15 5.69 -9.10
C CYS A 42 7.99 5.35 -7.86
N GLU A 43 9.31 5.56 -7.91
CA GLU A 43 10.19 5.34 -6.75
C GLU A 43 9.90 6.28 -5.56
N ASP A 44 9.44 7.50 -5.81
CA ASP A 44 9.06 8.44 -4.76
C ASP A 44 7.78 8.01 -4.02
N VAL A 45 6.86 7.35 -4.72
CA VAL A 45 5.66 6.77 -4.11
C VAL A 45 6.04 5.59 -3.21
N ASP A 46 6.90 4.67 -3.70
CA ASP A 46 7.44 3.56 -2.88
C ASP A 46 8.18 4.10 -1.65
N LYS A 47 9.00 5.14 -1.84
CA LYS A 47 9.73 5.77 -0.75
C LYS A 47 8.81 6.33 0.33
N ALA A 48 7.69 6.93 -0.04
CA ALA A 48 6.76 7.52 0.93
C ALA A 48 6.16 6.46 1.87
N ALA A 49 5.76 5.29 1.35
CA ALA A 49 5.31 4.17 2.17
C ALA A 49 6.44 3.66 3.10
N ARG A 50 7.65 3.46 2.55
CA ARG A 50 8.79 2.98 3.33
C ARG A 50 9.22 3.95 4.43
N ASP A 51 9.20 5.25 4.18
CA ASP A 51 9.53 6.27 5.19
C ASP A 51 8.59 6.19 6.40
N VAL A 52 7.30 5.92 6.19
CA VAL A 52 6.35 5.67 7.29
C VAL A 52 6.76 4.43 8.06
N LEU A 53 7.00 3.30 7.41
CA LEU A 53 7.39 2.05 8.07
C LEU A 53 8.69 2.22 8.87
N ILE A 54 9.68 2.91 8.31
CA ILE A 54 10.96 3.24 8.99
C ILE A 54 10.70 4.07 10.26
N SER A 55 9.76 5.02 10.24
CA SER A 55 9.41 5.80 11.42
C SER A 55 8.80 4.97 12.56
N HIS A 56 8.26 3.80 12.22
CA HIS A 56 7.77 2.79 13.18
C HIS A 56 8.83 1.72 13.54
N GLY A 57 10.08 1.89 13.09
CA GLY A 57 11.19 0.97 13.39
C GLY A 57 11.20 -0.29 12.52
N LEU A 58 10.55 -0.24 11.34
CA LEU A 58 10.44 -1.35 10.38
C LEU A 58 11.33 -1.09 9.16
N GLY A 59 12.01 -2.12 8.65
CA GLY A 59 13.00 -1.97 7.58
C GLY A 59 14.36 -1.55 8.12
N PRO A 60 15.19 -0.82 7.34
CA PRO A 60 14.93 -0.14 6.06
C PRO A 60 14.94 -1.05 4.83
N ASP A 61 14.71 -0.46 3.66
CA ASP A 61 14.68 -1.13 2.34
C ASP A 61 13.80 -2.40 2.38
N TYR A 62 14.37 -3.59 2.21
CA TYR A 62 13.70 -4.90 2.23
C TYR A 62 13.96 -5.69 3.50
N ASP A 63 14.60 -5.07 4.52
CA ASP A 63 14.90 -5.73 5.79
C ASP A 63 13.60 -6.04 6.56
N LEU A 64 13.61 -7.18 7.27
CA LEU A 64 12.49 -7.63 8.09
C LEU A 64 12.80 -7.43 9.60
N PRO A 65 11.80 -7.13 10.42
CA PRO A 65 10.39 -6.87 10.04
C PRO A 65 10.26 -5.59 9.21
N GLY A 66 9.42 -5.63 8.16
CA GLY A 66 9.26 -4.50 7.24
C GLY A 66 8.55 -4.88 5.94
N LEU A 67 8.74 -4.08 4.90
CA LEU A 67 8.15 -4.26 3.57
C LEU A 67 9.08 -5.06 2.65
N PRO A 68 8.81 -6.38 2.42
CA PRO A 68 9.71 -7.27 1.68
C PRO A 68 9.62 -7.17 0.16
N HIS A 69 8.71 -6.37 -0.36
CA HIS A 69 8.50 -6.21 -1.82
C HIS A 69 8.22 -4.75 -2.19
N ARG A 70 7.88 -4.47 -3.43
CA ARG A 70 7.47 -3.15 -3.92
C ARG A 70 6.17 -2.67 -3.25
N THR A 71 5.95 -1.37 -3.19
CA THR A 71 4.71 -0.78 -2.66
C THR A 71 3.50 -1.02 -3.57
N GLY A 72 3.73 -1.23 -4.88
CA GLY A 72 2.65 -1.50 -5.82
C GLY A 72 3.15 -1.75 -7.25
N HIS A 73 2.22 -2.02 -8.13
CA HIS A 73 2.48 -2.31 -9.54
C HIS A 73 1.38 -1.73 -10.43
N GLY A 74 1.70 -1.50 -11.70
CA GLY A 74 0.70 -1.23 -12.71
C GLY A 74 -0.28 -2.42 -12.83
N ILE A 75 -1.53 -2.11 -13.11
CA ILE A 75 -2.59 -3.11 -13.28
C ILE A 75 -3.52 -2.72 -14.43
N GLY A 76 -3.90 -3.69 -15.22
CA GLY A 76 -4.77 -3.47 -16.38
C GLY A 76 -5.15 -4.78 -17.04
N LEU A 77 -4.63 -5.02 -18.24
CA LEU A 77 -4.84 -6.28 -18.95
C LEU A 77 -4.11 -7.44 -18.27
N ASP A 78 -2.91 -7.17 -17.76
CA ASP A 78 -2.23 -8.10 -16.87
C ASP A 78 -2.43 -7.66 -15.42
N ILE A 79 -2.39 -8.63 -14.48
CA ILE A 79 -2.49 -8.32 -13.06
C ILE A 79 -1.24 -7.56 -12.59
N HIS A 80 -0.08 -7.90 -13.11
CA HIS A 80 1.17 -7.19 -12.88
C HIS A 80 1.72 -6.67 -14.22
N GLU A 81 1.67 -5.36 -14.40
CA GLU A 81 2.27 -4.70 -15.57
C GLU A 81 3.06 -3.46 -15.13
N GLY A 82 4.00 -3.01 -15.96
CA GLY A 82 4.77 -1.80 -15.67
C GLY A 82 3.93 -0.53 -15.90
N PRO A 83 4.32 0.61 -15.28
CA PRO A 83 5.47 0.74 -14.38
C PRO A 83 5.18 0.23 -12.96
N TYR A 84 6.22 0.17 -12.10
CA TYR A 84 6.12 -0.37 -10.76
C TYR A 84 6.39 0.71 -9.70
N LEU A 85 5.59 0.76 -8.65
CA LEU A 85 5.86 1.61 -7.48
C LEU A 85 6.95 0.96 -6.63
N VAL A 86 8.21 1.17 -7.06
CA VAL A 86 9.38 0.49 -6.49
C VAL A 86 10.63 1.37 -6.62
N LYS A 87 11.54 1.22 -5.67
CA LYS A 87 12.87 1.86 -5.69
C LYS A 87 13.58 1.61 -7.03
N GLY A 88 14.00 2.69 -7.69
CA GLY A 88 14.71 2.68 -8.98
C GLY A 88 13.81 2.86 -10.20
N ASP A 89 12.49 2.76 -10.08
CA ASP A 89 11.57 3.10 -11.18
C ASP A 89 11.30 4.61 -11.21
N LYS A 90 11.93 5.29 -12.15
CA LYS A 90 11.86 6.75 -12.33
C LYS A 90 10.73 7.21 -13.26
N THR A 91 9.87 6.29 -13.68
CA THR A 91 8.74 6.62 -14.55
C THR A 91 7.85 7.65 -13.85
N PRO A 92 7.57 8.81 -14.47
CA PRO A 92 6.67 9.80 -13.89
C PRO A 92 5.23 9.32 -14.01
N LEU A 93 4.44 9.50 -12.95
CA LEU A 93 3.01 9.23 -12.97
C LEU A 93 2.29 10.16 -13.97
N ALA A 94 1.41 9.57 -14.76
CA ALA A 94 0.61 10.29 -15.76
C ALA A 94 -0.87 9.92 -15.65
N ALA A 95 -1.75 10.84 -16.08
CA ALA A 95 -3.18 10.60 -16.08
C ALA A 95 -3.54 9.34 -16.90
N GLY A 96 -4.47 8.54 -16.37
CA GLY A 96 -4.90 7.26 -16.95
C GLY A 96 -4.11 6.04 -16.48
N MET A 97 -2.98 6.21 -15.79
CA MET A 97 -2.28 5.08 -15.18
C MET A 97 -3.09 4.51 -14.01
N CYS A 98 -3.06 3.18 -13.84
CA CYS A 98 -3.69 2.46 -12.75
C CYS A 98 -2.64 1.63 -12.02
N PHE A 99 -2.73 1.57 -10.69
CA PHE A 99 -1.78 0.84 -9.85
C PHE A 99 -2.49 0.10 -8.72
N SER A 100 -1.91 -1.01 -8.27
CA SER A 100 -2.11 -1.45 -6.89
C SER A 100 -1.38 -0.50 -5.94
N ASN A 101 -1.90 -0.34 -4.73
CA ASN A 101 -1.22 0.31 -3.60
C ASN A 101 -1.33 -0.67 -2.44
N GLU A 102 -0.26 -1.46 -2.26
CA GLU A 102 -0.24 -2.69 -1.46
C GLU A 102 1.00 -2.82 -0.57
N PRO A 103 1.42 -1.80 0.17
CA PRO A 103 2.49 -2.01 1.11
C PRO A 103 2.13 -3.15 2.07
N MET A 104 3.13 -3.78 2.68
CA MET A 104 2.88 -4.78 3.70
C MET A 104 3.94 -4.73 4.78
N ILE A 105 3.59 -5.23 5.96
CA ILE A 105 4.53 -5.52 7.04
C ILE A 105 4.61 -7.03 7.17
N CYS A 106 5.83 -7.55 7.07
CA CYS A 106 6.11 -8.96 7.33
C CYS A 106 7.06 -9.09 8.53
N SER A 107 6.66 -9.86 9.55
CA SER A 107 7.52 -10.31 10.65
C SER A 107 7.65 -11.81 10.53
N TYR A 108 8.82 -12.28 10.07
CA TYR A 108 9.01 -13.67 9.68
C TYR A 108 8.78 -14.65 10.85
N GLY A 109 7.89 -15.62 10.62
CA GLY A 109 7.52 -16.62 11.62
C GLY A 109 6.53 -16.14 12.68
N GLU A 110 6.09 -14.89 12.62
CA GLU A 110 5.15 -14.28 13.58
C GLU A 110 3.82 -13.93 12.92
N PHE A 111 3.80 -12.93 12.03
CA PHE A 111 2.58 -12.46 11.35
C PHE A 111 2.91 -11.62 10.10
N GLY A 112 1.86 -11.30 9.34
CA GLY A 112 1.91 -10.34 8.25
C GLY A 112 0.64 -9.50 8.20
N VAL A 113 0.78 -8.25 7.78
CA VAL A 113 -0.33 -7.32 7.53
C VAL A 113 -0.17 -6.75 6.13
N ARG A 114 -1.21 -6.83 5.31
CA ARG A 114 -1.30 -6.14 4.02
C ARG A 114 -2.68 -5.52 3.84
N LEU A 115 -2.67 -4.27 3.43
CA LEU A 115 -3.84 -3.55 2.96
C LEU A 115 -3.59 -3.17 1.50
N GLU A 116 -4.50 -3.53 0.62
CA GLU A 116 -4.34 -3.33 -0.81
C GLU A 116 -5.62 -2.82 -1.43
N ASP A 117 -5.49 -1.74 -2.16
CA ASP A 117 -6.51 -1.13 -2.97
C ASP A 117 -5.91 -0.64 -4.28
N HIS A 118 -6.77 -0.42 -5.27
CA HIS A 118 -6.33 0.17 -6.53
C HIS A 118 -6.53 1.67 -6.54
N ILE A 119 -5.57 2.35 -7.16
CA ILE A 119 -5.64 3.78 -7.47
C ILE A 119 -5.57 3.98 -8.98
N TYR A 120 -6.16 5.07 -9.44
CA TYR A 120 -5.98 5.56 -10.80
C TYR A 120 -5.61 7.04 -10.79
N MET A 121 -4.80 7.42 -11.76
CA MET A 121 -4.32 8.79 -11.89
C MET A 121 -5.30 9.62 -12.70
N THR A 122 -5.88 10.64 -12.08
CA THR A 122 -6.64 11.70 -12.75
C THR A 122 -5.72 12.88 -13.11
N ALA A 123 -6.23 13.90 -13.80
CA ALA A 123 -5.48 15.12 -14.05
C ALA A 123 -5.14 15.91 -12.77
N GLU A 124 -5.93 15.70 -11.70
CA GLU A 124 -5.81 16.37 -10.40
C GLU A 124 -4.95 15.57 -9.41
N GLY A 125 -4.63 14.31 -9.70
CA GLY A 125 -3.86 13.40 -8.83
C GLY A 125 -4.48 12.01 -8.73
N ALA A 126 -4.08 11.25 -7.73
CA ALA A 126 -4.60 9.92 -7.50
C ALA A 126 -6.04 9.91 -6.98
N ALA A 127 -6.81 8.90 -7.39
CA ALA A 127 -8.12 8.59 -6.85
C ALA A 127 -8.22 7.08 -6.56
N TRP A 128 -9.00 6.71 -5.55
CA TRP A 128 -9.25 5.32 -5.22
C TRP A 128 -10.33 4.73 -6.13
N PHE A 129 -10.16 3.47 -6.56
CA PHE A 129 -11.24 2.71 -7.19
C PHE A 129 -12.25 2.19 -6.18
N THR A 130 -11.74 1.81 -5.01
CA THR A 130 -12.52 1.26 -3.89
C THR A 130 -12.19 2.03 -2.62
N GLU A 131 -13.06 1.95 -1.64
CA GLU A 131 -12.80 2.57 -0.34
C GLU A 131 -11.81 1.71 0.45
N PRO A 132 -10.68 2.29 0.89
CA PRO A 132 -9.71 1.56 1.71
C PRO A 132 -10.29 1.13 3.05
N ALA A 133 -9.69 0.05 3.64
CA ALA A 133 -10.12 -0.48 4.93
C ALA A 133 -10.25 0.61 6.01
N HIS A 134 -11.36 0.66 6.72
CA HIS A 134 -11.63 1.63 7.79
C HIS A 134 -10.85 1.29 9.06
N SER A 135 -10.97 0.05 9.50
CA SER A 135 -10.31 -0.44 10.71
C SER A 135 -10.03 -1.95 10.58
N VAL A 136 -9.30 -2.46 11.54
CA VAL A 136 -9.03 -3.90 11.63
C VAL A 136 -10.27 -4.72 11.98
N ASP A 137 -11.26 -4.12 12.62
CA ASP A 137 -12.53 -4.75 13.01
C ASP A 137 -13.63 -4.55 11.96
N ASP A 138 -13.52 -3.50 11.15
CA ASP A 138 -14.46 -3.19 10.06
C ASP A 138 -13.69 -2.93 8.75
N PRO A 139 -13.19 -3.99 8.10
CA PRO A 139 -12.33 -3.86 6.92
C PRO A 139 -13.04 -3.31 5.68
N PHE A 140 -14.39 -3.35 5.66
CA PHE A 140 -15.19 -2.96 4.50
C PHE A 140 -16.09 -1.74 4.74
N GLY A 141 -16.05 -1.15 5.94
CA GLY A 141 -16.90 -0.02 6.30
C GLY A 141 -18.40 -0.37 6.33
N VAL A 142 -18.71 -1.64 6.58
CA VAL A 142 -20.10 -2.14 6.65
C VAL A 142 -20.49 -2.23 8.11
N THR A 143 -20.81 -1.08 8.71
CA THR A 143 -21.45 -1.06 10.05
C THR A 143 -22.84 -1.68 9.95
N VAL A 144 -23.03 -2.81 10.61
CA VAL A 144 -24.35 -3.44 10.79
C VAL A 144 -25.05 -2.82 11.99
#